data_2d9954fa174e142c7824329fce084f91
#
_entry.id   2d9954fa174e142c7824329fce084f91
#
_cell.length_a   1.000
_cell.length_b   1.000
_cell.length_c   1.000
_cell.angle_alpha   90.00
_cell.angle_beta   90.00
_cell.angle_gamma   90.00
#
_symmetry.space_group_name_H-M   'P 1'
#
loop_
_entity.id
_entity.type
_entity.pdbx_description
1 polymer ?
#
loop_
_entity_poly.entity_id
_entity_poly.type
_entity_poly.pdbx_seq_one_letter_code
_entity_poly.pdbx_strand_id
1 'polypeptide(L)'
;MTKQEKLVYEKITEEQPYCQLCGSTSYLHRHHIRYGACGRKTYFGNIIVLCDKCHRLVHSNKRKWQPILIKMADEHERKMKRWVLKEN
;
A
#
# COMPACT_ATOMS: atom_id res chain seq x y z
N MET A 1 -0.05 -7.31 15.55
CA MET A 1 0.61 -7.39 14.24
C MET A 1 1.66 -8.48 14.25
N THR A 2 1.68 -9.36 13.26
CA THR A 2 2.68 -10.41 13.18
C THR A 2 4.04 -9.83 12.77
N LYS A 3 5.10 -10.62 13.00
CA LYS A 3 6.46 -10.25 12.61
C LYS A 3 6.57 -10.02 11.10
N GLN A 4 5.89 -10.84 10.31
CA GLN A 4 5.88 -10.73 8.85
C GLN A 4 5.16 -9.46 8.38
N GLU A 5 4.03 -9.13 9.00
CA GLU A 5 3.29 -7.91 8.69
C GLU A 5 4.14 -6.66 8.96
N LYS A 6 4.87 -6.68 10.07
CA LYS A 6 5.77 -5.58 10.43
C LYS A 6 6.85 -5.38 9.37
N LEU A 7 7.43 -6.47 8.87
CA LEU A 7 8.44 -6.41 7.81
C LEU A 7 7.86 -5.84 6.51
N VAL A 8 6.63 -6.22 6.17
CA VAL A 8 5.94 -5.69 5.00
C VAL A 8 5.73 -4.18 5.14
N TYR A 9 5.27 -3.72 6.29
CA TYR A 9 5.08 -2.29 6.54
C TYR A 9 6.39 -1.51 6.43
N GLU A 10 7.44 -2.03 7.03
CA GLU A 10 8.76 -1.38 6.99
C GLU A 10 9.27 -1.26 5.56
N LYS A 11 9.14 -2.33 4.79
CA LYS A 11 9.62 -2.35 3.40
C LYS A 11 8.80 -1.41 2.50
N ILE A 12 7.49 -1.39 2.67
CA ILE A 12 6.64 -0.46 1.92
C ILE A 12 6.98 0.98 2.26
N THR A 13 7.25 1.28 3.52
CA THR A 13 7.65 2.62 3.94
C THR A 13 8.96 3.05 3.27
N GLU A 14 9.92 2.13 3.11
CA GLU A 14 11.16 2.41 2.39
C GLU A 14 10.94 2.66 0.89
N GLU A 15 10.13 1.82 0.26
CA GLU A 15 9.90 1.87 -1.19
C GLU A 15 8.93 2.98 -1.59
N GLN A 16 8.06 3.39 -0.68
CA GLN A 16 7.08 4.45 -0.92
C GLN A 16 7.23 5.54 0.13
N PRO A 17 8.31 6.34 0.08
CA PRO A 17 8.54 7.40 1.07
C PRO A 17 7.70 8.66 0.86
N TYR A 18 6.76 8.62 -0.05
CA TYR A 18 5.86 9.73 -0.37
C TYR A 18 4.50 9.19 -0.82
N CYS A 19 3.50 10.06 -0.81
CA CYS A 19 2.15 9.72 -1.28
C CYS A 19 2.19 9.29 -2.75
N GLN A 20 1.62 8.15 -3.05
CA GLN A 20 1.63 7.60 -4.41
C GLN A 20 0.68 8.33 -5.36
N LEU A 21 -0.25 9.12 -4.85
CA LEU A 21 -1.16 9.91 -5.67
C LEU A 21 -0.71 11.34 -5.91
N CYS A 22 -0.19 12.01 -4.90
CA CYS A 22 0.18 13.43 -5.03
C CYS A 22 1.65 13.76 -4.76
N GLY A 23 2.42 12.79 -4.27
CA GLY A 23 3.84 12.99 -4.00
C GLY A 23 4.17 13.68 -2.69
N SER A 24 3.19 13.99 -1.85
CA SER A 24 3.44 14.62 -0.55
C SER A 24 4.26 13.70 0.36
N THR A 25 5.16 14.30 1.14
CA THR A 25 5.96 13.56 2.13
C THR A 25 5.43 13.71 3.54
N SER A 26 4.33 14.45 3.72
CA SER A 26 3.76 14.74 5.04
C SER A 26 2.54 13.87 5.34
N TYR A 27 2.40 13.46 6.61
CA TYR A 27 1.23 12.73 7.11
C TYR A 27 0.91 11.50 6.27
N LEU A 28 1.89 10.62 6.09
CA LEU A 28 1.73 9.41 5.28
C LEU A 28 1.03 8.30 6.06
N HIS A 29 0.08 7.62 5.38
CA HIS A 29 -0.66 6.47 5.90
C HIS A 29 -0.42 5.26 5.00
N ARG A 30 -0.36 4.09 5.61
CA ARG A 30 -0.32 2.81 4.87
C ARG A 30 -1.75 2.33 4.75
N HIS A 31 -2.33 2.55 3.57
CA HIS A 31 -3.72 2.26 3.29
C HIS A 31 -3.90 0.82 2.82
N HIS A 32 -4.78 0.07 3.50
CA HIS A 32 -5.21 -1.26 3.03
C HIS A 32 -6.27 -1.05 1.96
N ILE A 33 -6.02 -1.58 0.77
CA ILE A 33 -6.90 -1.34 -0.39
C ILE A 33 -8.17 -2.17 -0.29
N ARG A 34 -8.04 -3.47 0.05
CA ARG A 34 -9.17 -4.36 0.23
C ARG A 34 -9.49 -4.54 1.70
N TYR A 35 -10.78 -4.51 2.01
CA TYR A 35 -11.29 -4.59 3.38
C TYR A 35 -12.10 -5.86 3.60
N GLY A 36 -12.48 -6.12 4.86
CA GLY A 36 -13.33 -7.21 5.26
C GLY A 36 -12.55 -8.42 5.75
N ALA A 37 -13.27 -9.45 6.18
CA ALA A 37 -12.68 -10.62 6.82
C ALA A 37 -11.66 -11.36 5.94
N CYS A 38 -11.91 -11.41 4.63
CA CYS A 38 -11.03 -12.10 3.69
C CYS A 38 -10.14 -11.17 2.89
N GLY A 39 -10.36 -9.86 2.95
CA GLY A 39 -9.67 -8.89 2.13
C GLY A 39 -8.62 -8.03 2.84
N ARG A 40 -8.75 -7.88 4.15
CA ARG A 40 -7.85 -7.03 4.92
C ARG A 40 -6.59 -7.80 5.32
N LYS A 41 -5.72 -8.02 4.35
CA LYS A 41 -4.44 -8.69 4.59
C LYS A 41 -3.27 -7.76 4.31
N THR A 42 -2.24 -7.89 5.11
CA THR A 42 -1.03 -7.09 4.99
C THR A 42 -0.03 -7.79 4.08
N TYR A 43 -0.05 -7.42 2.80
CA TYR A 43 0.92 -7.86 1.81
C TYR A 43 1.13 -6.74 0.79
N PHE A 44 2.20 -6.84 0.02
CA PHE A 44 2.61 -5.74 -0.88
C PHE A 44 1.55 -5.32 -1.89
N GLY A 45 0.76 -6.25 -2.40
CA GLY A 45 -0.29 -5.95 -3.37
C GLY A 45 -1.57 -5.38 -2.78
N ASN A 46 -1.63 -5.22 -1.45
CA ASN A 46 -2.83 -4.70 -0.78
C ASN A 46 -2.58 -3.44 0.04
N ILE A 47 -1.38 -2.90 0.00
CA ILE A 47 -1.02 -1.72 0.76
C ILE A 47 -0.43 -0.67 -0.17
N ILE A 48 -0.85 0.57 0.02
CA ILE A 48 -0.32 1.71 -0.71
C ILE A 48 -0.16 2.88 0.26
N VAL A 49 0.91 3.66 0.08
CA VAL A 49 1.16 4.84 0.91
C VAL A 49 0.42 6.03 0.34
N LEU A 50 -0.40 6.67 1.16
CA LEU A 50 -1.16 7.86 0.81
C LEU A 50 -0.98 8.90 1.91
N CYS A 51 -0.94 10.18 1.54
CA CYS A 51 -0.98 11.25 2.55
C CYS A 51 -2.40 11.35 3.12
N ASP A 52 -2.53 12.07 4.23
CA ASP A 52 -3.83 12.22 4.91
C ASP A 52 -4.92 12.72 3.96
N LYS A 53 -4.62 13.71 3.15
CA LYS A 53 -5.56 14.29 2.20
C LYS A 53 -6.02 13.28 1.15
N CYS A 54 -5.09 12.55 0.55
CA CYS A 54 -5.41 11.52 -0.46
C CYS A 54 -6.11 10.33 0.17
N HIS A 55 -5.75 9.97 1.40
CA HIS A 55 -6.41 8.91 2.13
C HIS A 55 -7.90 9.21 2.34
N ARG A 56 -8.22 10.45 2.70
CA ARG A 56 -9.62 10.90 2.82
C ARG A 56 -10.33 10.90 1.48
N LEU A 57 -9.64 11.34 0.42
CA LEU A 57 -10.19 11.36 -0.93
C LEU A 57 -10.58 9.94 -1.37
N VAL A 58 -9.71 8.97 -1.16
CA VAL A 58 -9.97 7.56 -1.49
C VAL A 58 -11.16 7.02 -0.69
N HIS A 59 -11.21 7.33 0.62
CA HIS A 59 -12.33 6.89 1.47
C HIS A 59 -13.67 7.51 1.07
N SER A 60 -13.65 8.71 0.49
CA SER A 60 -14.88 9.36 0.05
C SER A 60 -15.51 8.68 -1.17
N ASN A 61 -14.74 7.94 -1.95
CA ASN A 61 -15.25 7.21 -3.12
C ASN A 61 -14.44 5.94 -3.39
N LYS A 62 -14.62 4.95 -2.53
CA LYS A 62 -13.89 3.68 -2.60
C LYS A 62 -14.10 2.93 -3.90
N ARG A 63 -15.33 2.97 -4.44
CA ARG A 63 -15.65 2.29 -5.70
C ARG A 63 -14.80 2.78 -6.86
N LYS A 64 -14.60 4.10 -6.92
CA LYS A 64 -13.79 4.72 -7.97
C LYS A 64 -12.30 4.38 -7.80
N TRP A 65 -11.81 4.54 -6.58
CA TRP A 65 -10.37 4.48 -6.31
C TRP A 65 -9.83 3.06 -6.14
N GLN A 66 -10.64 2.12 -5.65
CA GLN A 66 -10.17 0.78 -5.37
C GLN A 66 -9.53 0.09 -6.58
N PRO A 67 -10.14 0.07 -7.78
CA PRO A 67 -9.49 -0.56 -8.94
C PRO A 67 -8.19 0.12 -9.33
N ILE A 68 -8.13 1.45 -9.22
CA ILE A 68 -6.93 2.23 -9.54
C ILE A 68 -5.79 1.86 -8.58
N LEU A 69 -6.08 1.82 -7.29
CA LEU A 69 -5.09 1.50 -6.26
C LEU A 69 -4.63 0.05 -6.35
N ILE A 70 -5.53 -0.87 -6.67
CA ILE A 70 -5.18 -2.28 -6.87
C ILE A 70 -4.14 -2.42 -7.97
N LYS A 71 -4.36 -1.73 -9.09
CA LYS A 71 -3.41 -1.77 -10.21
C LYS A 71 -2.05 -1.22 -9.82
N MET A 72 -2.01 -0.11 -9.11
CA MET A 72 -0.76 0.49 -8.63
C MET A 72 -0.03 -0.44 -7.66
N ALA A 73 -0.76 -1.04 -6.75
CA ALA A 73 -0.19 -1.96 -5.77
C ALA A 73 0.30 -3.25 -6.41
N ASP A 74 -0.38 -3.75 -7.43
CA ASP A 74 0.07 -4.92 -8.19
C ASP A 74 1.41 -4.68 -8.87
N GLU A 75 1.59 -3.52 -9.45
CA GLU A 75 2.87 -3.15 -10.07
C GLU A 75 3.97 -3.09 -9.04
N HIS A 76 3.67 -2.53 -7.86
CA HIS A 76 4.62 -2.46 -6.75
C HIS A 76 4.96 -3.87 -6.25
N GLU A 77 3.96 -4.73 -6.11
CA GLU A 77 4.17 -6.11 -5.65
C GLU A 77 5.11 -6.88 -6.58
N ARG A 78 4.99 -6.68 -7.88
CA ARG A 78 5.89 -7.34 -8.84
C ARG A 78 7.34 -6.96 -8.60
N LYS A 79 7.61 -5.69 -8.30
CA LYS A 79 8.96 -5.22 -7.95
C LYS A 79 9.42 -5.82 -6.63
N MET A 80 8.54 -5.91 -5.66
CA MET A 80 8.85 -6.44 -4.34
C MET A 80 9.10 -7.94 -4.37
N LYS A 81 8.41 -8.68 -5.23
CA LYS A 81 8.66 -10.10 -5.42
C LYS A 81 10.07 -10.37 -5.93
N ARG A 82 10.57 -9.53 -6.83
CA ARG A 82 11.96 -9.63 -7.29
C ARG A 82 12.93 -9.43 -6.13
N TRP A 83 12.64 -8.47 -5.28
CA TRP A 83 13.48 -8.20 -4.10
C TRP A 83 13.48 -9.39 -3.15
N VAL A 84 12.31 -9.94 -2.84
CA VAL A 84 12.16 -11.10 -1.95
C VAL A 84 12.91 -12.31 -2.51
N LEU A 85 12.81 -12.56 -3.80
CA LEU A 85 13.50 -13.68 -4.45
C LEU A 85 15.03 -13.52 -4.40
N LYS A 86 15.52 -12.29 -4.48
CA LYS A 86 16.96 -12.02 -4.37
C LYS A 86 17.48 -12.24 -2.95
N GLU A 87 16.67 -11.91 -1.95
CA GLU A 87 17.04 -12.06 -0.54
C GLU A 87 17.07 -13.53 -0.11
N ASN A 88 16.33 -14.37 -0.78
CA ASN A 88 16.27 -15.79 -0.51
C ASN A 88 17.25 -16.56 -1.39
#